data_54640df961e899058206b684001dcfcc
#
_entry.id   54640df961e899058206b684001dcfcc
#
_cell.length_a   1.000
_cell.length_b   1.000
_cell.length_c   1.000
_cell.angle_alpha   90.00
_cell.angle_beta   90.00
_cell.angle_gamma   90.00
#
_symmetry.space_group_name_H-M   'P 1'
#
loop_
_entity.id
_entity.type
_entity.pdbx_description
1 polymer ?
#
loop_
_entity_poly.entity_id
_entity_poly.type
_entity_poly.pdbx_seq_one_letter_code
_entity_poly.pdbx_strand_id
1 'polypeptide(L)'
;MPSIKPPLFVSVVGTSGSGKTATIVYLTAELTKLGFRVGVAKHIHREGFTIDTEGKDTWKHAKAGAKIVIGASPNELAIITKTVEEANFEQICEIFRAQDLDLVLLEGFSTARKGKIVVHKILAAKNRRDLDYTLAKASPPILAITGLVARSLRRVRKIPAPVVDIQREGPILTTRIRRLLRPKEIDHILEKASVKHGGTCIGLAIGVRAAYIASSAFGSNPSSPNQITCGTKDCMPRPSRPFTRKVELGF
;
A
#
# COMPACT_ATOMS: atom_id res chain seq x y z
N MET A 1 22.95 -8.76 -3.73
CA MET A 1 21.71 -8.81 -2.96
C MET A 1 20.59 -8.36 -3.88
N PRO A 2 19.46 -9.06 -3.97
CA PRO A 2 18.35 -8.57 -4.77
C PRO A 2 17.93 -7.19 -4.25
N SER A 3 17.76 -6.25 -5.14
CA SER A 3 17.30 -4.88 -4.83
C SER A 3 15.88 -5.00 -4.28
N ILE A 4 15.71 -4.87 -2.96
CA ILE A 4 14.39 -4.82 -2.34
C ILE A 4 13.72 -3.55 -2.84
N LYS A 5 12.65 -3.70 -3.61
CA LYS A 5 11.86 -2.58 -4.11
C LYS A 5 11.26 -1.82 -2.93
N PRO A 6 11.39 -0.49 -2.87
CA PRO A 6 10.80 0.27 -1.78
C PRO A 6 9.27 0.08 -1.78
N PRO A 7 8.65 -0.08 -0.60
CA PRO A 7 7.20 -0.22 -0.49
C PRO A 7 6.48 1.05 -0.97
N LEU A 8 5.20 0.90 -1.34
CA LEU A 8 4.31 2.04 -1.56
C LEU A 8 3.99 2.70 -0.23
N PHE A 9 4.12 4.02 -0.12
CA PHE A 9 3.74 4.76 1.08
C PHE A 9 2.38 5.45 0.89
N VAL A 10 1.43 5.16 1.80
CA VAL A 10 0.10 5.79 1.85
C VAL A 10 -0.14 6.34 3.25
N SER A 11 -0.33 7.64 3.36
CA SER A 11 -0.60 8.32 4.64
C SER A 11 -2.08 8.67 4.76
N VAL A 12 -2.69 8.30 5.89
CA VAL A 12 -4.04 8.74 6.29
C VAL A 12 -3.89 9.92 7.23
N VAL A 13 -4.29 11.10 6.76
CA VAL A 13 -4.13 12.37 7.45
C VAL A 13 -5.48 12.98 7.82
N GLY A 14 -5.53 13.73 8.91
CA GLY A 14 -6.75 14.36 9.43
C GLY A 14 -6.63 14.67 10.91
N THR A 15 -7.58 15.38 11.46
CA THR A 15 -7.62 15.76 12.89
C THR A 15 -7.93 14.54 13.78
N SER A 16 -7.84 14.73 15.10
CA SER A 16 -8.26 13.69 16.06
C SER A 16 -9.74 13.35 15.87
N GLY A 17 -10.09 12.06 15.94
CA GLY A 17 -11.47 11.60 15.79
C GLY A 17 -12.02 11.65 14.34
N SER A 18 -11.20 11.93 13.33
CA SER A 18 -11.64 12.02 11.94
C SER A 18 -11.85 10.65 11.24
N GLY A 19 -11.48 9.53 11.89
CA GLY A 19 -11.61 8.18 11.34
C GLY A 19 -10.31 7.62 10.72
N LYS A 20 -9.14 8.22 10.99
CA LYS A 20 -7.85 7.73 10.49
C LYS A 20 -7.57 6.28 10.86
N THR A 21 -7.65 5.97 12.14
CA THR A 21 -7.36 4.61 12.65
C THR A 21 -8.32 3.59 12.06
N ALA A 22 -9.62 3.88 11.98
CA ALA A 22 -10.60 3.00 11.36
C ALA A 22 -10.28 2.73 9.88
N THR A 23 -9.85 3.76 9.15
CA THR A 23 -9.44 3.64 7.76
C THR A 23 -8.21 2.74 7.61
N ILE A 24 -7.19 2.91 8.46
CA ILE A 24 -5.97 2.10 8.44
C ILE A 24 -6.27 0.65 8.78
N VAL A 25 -7.04 0.40 9.84
CA VAL A 25 -7.44 -0.96 10.24
C VAL A 25 -8.17 -1.67 9.10
N TYR A 26 -9.14 -1.00 8.48
CA TYR A 26 -9.84 -1.54 7.33
C TYR A 26 -8.90 -1.88 6.16
N LEU A 27 -8.05 -0.94 5.76
CA LEU A 27 -7.13 -1.14 4.64
C LEU A 27 -6.10 -2.23 4.93
N THR A 28 -5.57 -2.28 6.15
CA THR A 28 -4.65 -3.33 6.57
C THR A 28 -5.30 -4.70 6.43
N ALA A 29 -6.51 -4.87 6.99
CA ALA A 29 -7.22 -6.15 6.94
C ALA A 29 -7.52 -6.58 5.49
N GLU A 30 -8.06 -5.69 4.66
CA GLU A 30 -8.44 -6.04 3.29
C GLU A 30 -7.24 -6.30 2.38
N LEU A 31 -6.16 -5.52 2.52
CA LEU A 31 -4.96 -5.71 1.70
C LEU A 31 -4.18 -6.95 2.12
N THR A 32 -4.13 -7.26 3.42
CA THR A 32 -3.52 -8.51 3.92
C THR A 32 -4.28 -9.75 3.45
N LYS A 33 -5.63 -9.71 3.45
CA LYS A 33 -6.45 -10.80 2.86
C LYS A 33 -6.15 -11.01 1.37
N LEU A 34 -5.74 -9.96 0.66
CA LEU A 34 -5.34 -10.04 -0.74
C LEU A 34 -3.88 -10.46 -0.95
N GLY A 35 -3.17 -10.84 0.12
CA GLY A 35 -1.80 -11.33 0.09
C GLY A 35 -0.72 -10.26 0.10
N PHE A 36 -1.06 -8.96 0.29
CA PHE A 36 -0.07 -7.91 0.41
C PHE A 36 0.55 -7.88 1.81
N ARG A 37 1.85 -7.65 1.87
CA ARG A 37 2.60 -7.45 3.12
C ARG A 37 2.55 -5.99 3.50
N VAL A 38 1.83 -5.69 4.58
CA VAL A 38 1.48 -4.33 5.00
C VAL A 38 2.22 -3.95 6.28
N GLY A 39 3.00 -2.88 6.22
CA GLY A 39 3.55 -2.21 7.40
C GLY A 39 2.66 -1.04 7.83
N VAL A 40 2.68 -0.70 9.11
CA VAL A 40 1.93 0.44 9.66
C VAL A 40 2.83 1.24 10.59
N ALA A 41 2.83 2.58 10.43
CA ALA A 41 3.42 3.51 11.39
C ALA A 41 2.40 4.55 11.84
N LYS A 42 2.47 4.91 13.11
CA LYS A 42 1.62 5.96 13.71
C LYS A 42 2.50 7.07 14.28
N HIS A 43 2.20 8.29 13.88
CA HIS A 43 2.80 9.49 14.47
C HIS A 43 2.09 9.83 15.77
N ILE A 44 2.84 9.95 16.88
CA ILE A 44 2.32 10.21 18.21
C ILE A 44 2.94 11.50 18.73
N HIS A 45 2.13 12.54 18.83
CA HIS A 45 2.57 13.89 19.27
C HIS A 45 2.69 14.07 20.79
N ARG A 46 2.38 13.02 21.57
CA ARG A 46 2.36 13.12 23.04
C ARG A 46 3.77 12.95 23.60
N GLU A 47 4.28 13.97 24.23
CA GLU A 47 5.54 13.89 24.98
C GLU A 47 5.46 12.84 26.09
N GLY A 48 6.57 12.16 26.34
CA GLY A 48 6.67 11.11 27.35
C GLY A 48 5.89 9.84 27.05
N PHE A 49 5.28 9.71 25.86
CA PHE A 49 4.59 8.50 25.47
C PHE A 49 5.58 7.33 25.33
N THR A 50 5.17 6.16 25.80
CA THR A 50 5.85 4.88 25.53
C THR A 50 4.85 3.85 25.08
N ILE A 51 5.28 2.96 24.17
CA ILE A 51 4.53 1.76 23.76
C ILE A 51 4.64 0.69 24.83
N ASP A 52 5.74 0.72 25.61
CA ASP A 52 6.01 -0.24 26.67
C ASP A 52 5.04 -0.08 27.84
N THR A 53 4.84 -1.18 28.58
CA THR A 53 3.98 -1.19 29.76
C THR A 53 4.80 -0.79 30.98
N GLU A 54 4.37 0.27 31.67
CA GLU A 54 5.00 0.72 32.91
C GLU A 54 5.08 -0.39 33.97
N GLY A 55 6.25 -0.49 34.62
CA GLY A 55 6.51 -1.51 35.63
C GLY A 55 6.96 -2.89 35.12
N LYS A 56 6.91 -3.15 33.82
CA LYS A 56 7.48 -4.38 33.23
C LYS A 56 9.00 -4.29 33.12
N ASP A 57 9.66 -5.43 32.94
CA ASP A 57 11.12 -5.49 32.95
C ASP A 57 11.76 -4.68 31.81
N THR A 58 11.21 -4.76 30.61
CA THR A 58 11.62 -3.93 29.47
C THR A 58 11.56 -2.43 29.79
N TRP A 59 10.49 -1.98 30.42
CA TRP A 59 10.35 -0.61 30.86
C TRP A 59 11.41 -0.22 31.92
N LYS A 60 11.68 -1.11 32.90
CA LYS A 60 12.72 -0.89 33.94
C LYS A 60 14.11 -0.76 33.30
N HIS A 61 14.44 -1.60 32.32
CA HIS A 61 15.69 -1.50 31.57
C HIS A 61 15.82 -0.16 30.84
N ALA A 62 14.74 0.28 30.16
CA ALA A 62 14.71 1.58 29.48
C ALA A 62 14.86 2.74 30.49
N LYS A 63 14.24 2.65 31.67
CA LYS A 63 14.38 3.65 32.76
C LYS A 63 15.76 3.68 33.37
N ALA A 64 16.43 2.55 33.46
CA ALA A 64 17.82 2.42 33.92
C ALA A 64 18.84 3.03 32.96
N GLY A 65 18.43 3.48 31.76
CA GLY A 65 19.27 4.17 30.79
C GLY A 65 19.64 3.36 29.55
N ALA A 66 19.03 2.19 29.34
CA ALA A 66 19.27 1.45 28.10
C ALA A 66 18.80 2.25 26.88
N LYS A 67 19.69 2.44 25.89
CA LYS A 67 19.40 3.15 24.65
C LYS A 67 18.45 2.37 23.75
N ILE A 68 18.59 1.04 23.75
CA ILE A 68 17.75 0.11 22.98
C ILE A 68 17.33 -1.02 23.92
N VAL A 69 16.06 -1.35 23.91
CA VAL A 69 15.49 -2.53 24.60
C VAL A 69 14.82 -3.40 23.57
N ILE A 70 15.13 -4.69 23.59
CA ILE A 70 14.52 -5.68 22.71
C ILE A 70 13.76 -6.68 23.57
N GLY A 71 12.46 -6.80 23.32
CA GLY A 71 11.61 -7.87 23.84
C GLY A 71 11.41 -8.93 22.75
N ALA A 72 11.82 -10.15 23.01
CA ALA A 72 11.65 -11.28 22.11
C ALA A 72 10.75 -12.33 22.74
N SER A 73 9.71 -12.73 22.03
CA SER A 73 8.81 -13.83 22.37
C SER A 73 8.74 -14.83 21.21
N PRO A 74 8.10 -15.99 21.38
CA PRO A 74 7.98 -16.96 20.28
C PRO A 74 7.35 -16.42 19.00
N ASN A 75 6.46 -15.41 19.11
CA ASN A 75 5.66 -14.91 18.00
C ASN A 75 5.81 -13.39 17.75
N GLU A 76 6.60 -12.69 18.56
CA GLU A 76 6.73 -11.24 18.48
C GLU A 76 8.14 -10.77 18.85
N LEU A 77 8.64 -9.81 18.09
CA LEU A 77 9.86 -9.06 18.38
C LEU A 77 9.52 -7.59 18.50
N ALA A 78 9.67 -7.03 19.70
CA ALA A 78 9.53 -5.60 19.96
C ALA A 78 10.92 -4.95 20.10
N ILE A 79 11.14 -3.84 19.41
CA ILE A 79 12.36 -3.03 19.51
C ILE A 79 11.98 -1.63 19.94
N ILE A 80 12.45 -1.20 21.09
CA ILE A 80 12.20 0.15 21.65
C ILE A 80 13.51 0.90 21.69
N THR A 81 13.63 1.94 20.89
CA THR A 81 14.79 2.82 20.85
C THR A 81 14.42 4.17 21.46
N LYS A 82 15.19 4.62 22.46
CA LYS A 82 15.06 5.98 23.00
C LYS A 82 15.75 6.96 22.08
N THR A 83 15.01 7.97 21.64
CA THR A 83 15.51 9.07 20.81
C THR A 83 15.55 10.36 21.61
N VAL A 84 16.53 11.22 21.34
CA VAL A 84 16.61 12.57 21.94
C VAL A 84 15.70 13.52 21.19
N GLU A 85 15.58 13.32 19.87
CA GLU A 85 14.73 14.09 18.98
C GLU A 85 13.62 13.19 18.42
N GLU A 86 12.54 13.82 17.97
CA GLU A 86 11.45 13.11 17.30
C GLU A 86 11.97 12.39 16.04
N ALA A 87 11.64 11.10 15.91
CA ALA A 87 12.03 10.34 14.74
C ALA A 87 11.42 10.98 13.48
N ASN A 88 12.28 11.35 12.55
CA ASN A 88 11.85 11.96 11.30
C ASN A 88 11.32 10.90 10.31
N PHE A 89 10.60 11.37 9.28
CA PHE A 89 10.00 10.49 8.28
C PHE A 89 11.02 9.62 7.53
N GLU A 90 12.24 10.10 7.32
CA GLU A 90 13.30 9.33 6.64
C GLU A 90 13.74 8.12 7.45
N GLN A 91 13.96 8.31 8.75
CA GLN A 91 14.32 7.21 9.67
C GLN A 91 13.23 6.13 9.68
N ILE A 92 11.95 6.52 9.66
CA ILE A 92 10.83 5.59 9.58
C ILE A 92 10.83 4.85 8.23
N CYS A 93 11.10 5.55 7.13
CA CYS A 93 11.22 4.93 5.81
C CYS A 93 12.36 3.91 5.73
N GLU A 94 13.52 4.20 6.35
CA GLU A 94 14.66 3.27 6.36
C GLU A 94 14.32 1.97 7.11
N ILE A 95 13.61 2.05 8.24
CA ILE A 95 13.14 0.87 8.97
C ILE A 95 12.29 -0.01 8.06
N PHE A 96 11.33 0.58 7.33
CA PHE A 96 10.45 -0.17 6.45
C PHE A 96 11.12 -0.67 5.17
N ARG A 97 12.13 0.03 4.65
CA ARG A 97 12.88 -0.41 3.47
C ARG A 97 13.69 -1.67 3.71
N ALA A 98 14.12 -1.89 4.95
CA ALA A 98 14.82 -3.10 5.35
C ALA A 98 13.87 -4.31 5.45
N GLN A 99 12.56 -4.08 5.40
CA GLN A 99 11.53 -5.12 5.48
C GLN A 99 10.99 -5.47 4.09
N ASP A 100 10.64 -6.71 3.91
CA ASP A 100 10.01 -7.19 2.67
C ASP A 100 8.52 -6.86 2.67
N LEU A 101 8.18 -5.59 2.38
CA LEU A 101 6.83 -5.04 2.40
C LEU A 101 6.42 -4.53 1.03
N ASP A 102 5.13 -4.68 0.72
CA ASP A 102 4.52 -4.13 -0.50
C ASP A 102 3.98 -2.72 -0.26
N LEU A 103 3.46 -2.47 0.94
CA LEU A 103 2.80 -1.22 1.32
C LEU A 103 3.13 -0.83 2.75
N VAL A 104 3.26 0.47 3.00
CA VAL A 104 3.30 1.07 4.33
C VAL A 104 2.16 2.07 4.47
N LEU A 105 1.30 1.84 5.47
CA LEU A 105 0.24 2.76 5.87
C LEU A 105 0.75 3.63 7.03
N LEU A 106 0.58 4.94 6.89
CA LEU A 106 1.05 5.93 7.85
C LEU A 106 -0.14 6.64 8.49
N GLU A 107 -0.29 6.56 9.81
CA GLU A 107 -1.29 7.35 10.53
C GLU A 107 -0.69 8.71 10.93
N GLY A 108 -1.20 9.78 10.35
CA GLY A 108 -0.63 11.12 10.50
C GLY A 108 0.36 11.42 9.37
N PHE A 109 1.51 12.01 9.68
CA PHE A 109 2.54 12.36 8.70
C PHE A 109 2.02 13.25 7.56
N SER A 110 1.27 14.31 7.91
CA SER A 110 0.65 15.22 6.93
C SER A 110 1.67 15.92 6.02
N THR A 111 2.84 16.23 6.56
CA THR A 111 3.95 16.91 5.90
C THR A 111 4.98 15.94 5.32
N ALA A 112 4.77 14.61 5.42
CA ALA A 112 5.69 13.61 4.88
C ALA A 112 5.88 13.85 3.39
N ARG A 113 6.96 14.55 3.08
CA ARG A 113 7.41 14.89 1.74
C ARG A 113 8.92 15.11 1.82
N LYS A 114 9.71 14.11 1.42
CA LYS A 114 11.14 14.37 1.31
C LYS A 114 11.75 13.56 0.17
N GLY A 115 12.51 14.24 -0.64
CA GLY A 115 13.27 13.64 -1.73
C GLY A 115 12.40 12.95 -2.79
N LYS A 116 12.85 11.80 -3.25
CA LYS A 116 12.21 11.02 -4.34
C LYS A 116 11.06 10.12 -3.88
N ILE A 117 10.71 10.10 -2.58
CA ILE A 117 9.64 9.23 -2.06
C ILE A 117 8.29 9.90 -2.26
N VAL A 118 7.45 9.27 -3.07
CA VAL A 118 6.06 9.70 -3.25
C VAL A 118 5.20 9.08 -2.14
N VAL A 119 4.56 9.92 -1.34
CA VAL A 119 3.61 9.51 -0.31
C VAL A 119 2.21 9.91 -0.73
N HIS A 120 1.38 8.93 -1.05
CA HIS A 120 -0.02 9.15 -1.38
C HIS A 120 -0.82 9.49 -0.13
N LYS A 121 -1.78 10.40 -0.23
CA LYS A 121 -2.58 10.86 0.91
C LYS A 121 -4.03 10.40 0.81
N ILE A 122 -4.58 9.95 1.93
CA ILE A 122 -6.01 9.77 2.15
C ILE A 122 -6.41 10.78 3.23
N LEU A 123 -7.36 11.64 2.93
CA LEU A 123 -7.80 12.68 3.86
C LEU A 123 -9.01 12.18 4.64
N ALA A 124 -8.88 12.04 5.95
CA ALA A 124 -9.97 11.69 6.84
C ALA A 124 -10.47 12.95 7.56
N ALA A 125 -11.77 13.24 7.47
CA ALA A 125 -12.35 14.43 8.07
C ALA A 125 -13.72 14.13 8.74
N LYS A 126 -14.04 14.92 9.77
CA LYS A 126 -15.31 14.85 10.50
C LYS A 126 -16.44 15.56 9.77
N ASN A 127 -16.13 16.72 9.21
CA ASN A 127 -17.05 17.62 8.53
C ASN A 127 -16.31 18.46 7.47
N ARG A 128 -17.03 19.35 6.80
CA ARG A 128 -16.47 20.19 5.73
C ARG A 128 -15.35 21.10 6.21
N ARG A 129 -15.51 21.77 7.33
CA ARG A 129 -14.48 22.68 7.89
C ARG A 129 -13.20 21.92 8.22
N ASP A 130 -13.31 20.72 8.79
CA ASP A 130 -12.19 19.84 9.08
C ASP A 130 -11.47 19.36 7.80
N LEU A 131 -12.26 19.09 6.74
CA LEU A 131 -11.71 18.76 5.44
C LEU A 131 -10.92 19.92 4.83
N ASP A 132 -11.47 21.13 4.84
CA ASP A 132 -10.81 22.30 4.28
C ASP A 132 -9.48 22.59 5.02
N TYR A 133 -9.46 22.45 6.35
CA TYR A 133 -8.25 22.53 7.14
C TYR A 133 -7.22 21.45 6.78
N THR A 134 -7.66 20.23 6.61
CA THR A 134 -6.79 19.09 6.29
C THR A 134 -6.24 19.21 4.86
N LEU A 135 -7.07 19.65 3.90
CA LEU A 135 -6.66 19.93 2.52
C LEU A 135 -5.57 21.01 2.44
N ALA A 136 -5.70 22.07 3.22
CA ALA A 136 -4.72 23.16 3.23
C ALA A 136 -3.32 22.71 3.67
N LYS A 137 -3.23 21.63 4.45
CA LYS A 137 -1.97 21.08 5.00
C LYS A 137 -1.45 19.87 4.25
N ALA A 138 -2.31 19.19 3.49
CA ALA A 138 -1.94 17.95 2.82
C ALA A 138 -1.24 18.23 1.49
N SER A 139 -0.09 17.58 1.28
CA SER A 139 0.58 17.60 -0.01
C SER A 139 0.03 16.50 -0.94
N PRO A 140 -0.13 16.77 -2.24
CA PRO A 140 -0.52 15.75 -3.23
C PRO A 140 0.58 14.68 -3.39
N PRO A 141 0.23 13.50 -3.96
CA PRO A 141 -1.06 13.14 -4.55
C PRO A 141 -2.11 12.69 -3.52
N ILE A 142 -3.37 13.12 -3.71
CA ILE A 142 -4.50 12.75 -2.85
C ILE A 142 -5.28 11.63 -3.53
N LEU A 143 -5.38 10.48 -2.87
CA LEU A 143 -6.07 9.28 -3.37
C LEU A 143 -7.58 9.33 -3.13
N ALA A 144 -7.98 9.76 -1.94
CA ALA A 144 -9.38 9.79 -1.54
C ALA A 144 -9.60 10.71 -0.34
N ILE A 145 -10.86 11.04 -0.12
CA ILE A 145 -11.38 11.69 1.07
C ILE A 145 -12.30 10.69 1.79
N THR A 146 -12.18 10.54 3.09
CA THR A 146 -12.92 9.60 3.91
C THR A 146 -13.29 10.19 5.28
N GLY A 147 -13.82 9.38 6.17
CA GLY A 147 -14.27 9.79 7.50
C GLY A 147 -15.74 10.17 7.53
N LEU A 148 -16.18 10.76 8.64
CA LEU A 148 -17.60 11.10 8.83
C LEU A 148 -18.13 12.06 7.75
N VAL A 149 -17.28 12.92 7.22
CA VAL A 149 -17.61 13.87 6.15
C VAL A 149 -18.08 13.18 4.87
N ALA A 150 -17.66 11.94 4.62
CA ALA A 150 -18.03 11.20 3.42
C ALA A 150 -19.54 11.05 3.26
N ARG A 151 -20.27 11.00 4.36
CA ARG A 151 -21.76 10.87 4.36
C ARG A 151 -22.47 12.13 3.88
N SER A 152 -21.87 13.31 4.10
CA SER A 152 -22.47 14.62 3.75
C SER A 152 -21.97 15.16 2.41
N LEU A 153 -20.80 14.76 1.92
CA LEU A 153 -20.16 15.35 0.73
C LEU A 153 -20.55 14.70 -0.61
N ARG A 154 -21.34 13.66 -0.64
CA ARG A 154 -21.67 12.88 -1.86
C ARG A 154 -22.24 13.73 -3.02
N ARG A 155 -22.75 14.93 -2.74
CA ARG A 155 -23.39 15.83 -3.74
C ARG A 155 -22.61 17.13 -3.99
N VAL A 156 -21.43 17.30 -3.44
CA VAL A 156 -20.68 18.56 -3.54
C VAL A 156 -19.77 18.52 -4.77
N ARG A 157 -19.94 19.49 -5.66
CA ARG A 157 -19.05 19.75 -6.80
C ARG A 157 -17.71 20.36 -6.33
N LYS A 158 -16.61 20.12 -7.06
CA LYS A 158 -15.25 20.65 -6.81
C LYS A 158 -14.52 20.05 -5.59
N ILE A 159 -14.53 18.72 -5.46
CA ILE A 159 -13.69 18.01 -4.50
C ILE A 159 -12.49 17.43 -5.28
N PRO A 160 -11.23 17.59 -4.79
CA PRO A 160 -10.02 17.23 -5.54
C PRO A 160 -9.77 15.73 -5.66
N ALA A 161 -10.54 14.91 -4.95
CA ALA A 161 -10.40 13.46 -4.93
C ALA A 161 -11.75 12.79 -4.65
N PRO A 162 -11.94 11.50 -4.99
CA PRO A 162 -13.18 10.78 -4.70
C PRO A 162 -13.43 10.69 -3.19
N VAL A 163 -14.69 10.82 -2.83
CA VAL A 163 -15.17 10.68 -1.45
C VAL A 163 -15.63 9.24 -1.26
N VAL A 164 -15.11 8.58 -0.23
CA VAL A 164 -15.33 7.16 0.05
C VAL A 164 -15.75 6.98 1.51
N ASP A 165 -16.97 6.52 1.74
CA ASP A 165 -17.39 6.04 3.06
C ASP A 165 -16.75 4.66 3.29
N ILE A 166 -15.74 4.60 4.17
CA ILE A 166 -14.96 3.38 4.38
C ILE A 166 -15.83 2.18 4.83
N GLN A 167 -16.92 2.42 5.51
CA GLN A 167 -17.81 1.37 5.99
C GLN A 167 -18.69 0.78 4.87
N ARG A 168 -19.06 1.60 3.87
CA ARG A 168 -19.96 1.21 2.79
C ARG A 168 -19.26 0.97 1.46
N GLU A 169 -18.22 1.72 1.20
CA GLU A 169 -17.54 1.81 -0.08
C GLU A 169 -16.04 1.50 0.01
N GLY A 170 -15.59 0.93 1.12
CA GLY A 170 -14.20 0.57 1.37
C GLY A 170 -13.50 -0.16 0.21
N PRO A 171 -14.16 -1.12 -0.50
CA PRO A 171 -13.58 -1.80 -1.65
C PRO A 171 -13.12 -0.87 -2.77
N ILE A 172 -13.73 0.33 -2.91
CA ILE A 172 -13.28 1.34 -3.89
C ILE A 172 -11.87 1.81 -3.56
N LEU A 173 -11.61 2.10 -2.28
CA LEU A 173 -10.30 2.56 -1.82
C LEU A 173 -9.24 1.46 -1.91
N THR A 174 -9.59 0.25 -1.49
CA THR A 174 -8.73 -0.94 -1.65
C THR A 174 -8.34 -1.15 -3.11
N THR A 175 -9.29 -1.06 -4.04
CA THR A 175 -9.03 -1.19 -5.48
C THR A 175 -8.10 -0.10 -6.00
N ARG A 176 -8.22 1.14 -5.53
CA ARG A 176 -7.31 2.23 -5.91
C ARG A 176 -5.88 1.98 -5.46
N ILE A 177 -5.70 1.52 -4.22
CA ILE A 177 -4.36 1.17 -3.69
C ILE A 177 -3.79 -0.01 -4.47
N ARG A 178 -4.58 -1.06 -4.73
CA ARG A 178 -4.15 -2.18 -5.57
C ARG A 178 -3.63 -1.76 -6.94
N ARG A 179 -4.27 -0.78 -7.57
CA ARG A 179 -3.81 -0.26 -8.87
C ARG A 179 -2.45 0.42 -8.79
N LEU A 180 -2.10 1.01 -7.64
CA LEU A 180 -0.76 1.58 -7.42
C LEU A 180 0.30 0.52 -7.12
N LEU A 181 -0.08 -0.57 -6.46
CA LEU A 181 0.82 -1.68 -6.13
C LEU A 181 1.16 -2.54 -7.36
N ARG A 182 0.20 -2.75 -8.23
CA ARG A 182 0.24 -3.69 -9.35
C ARG A 182 0.84 -3.22 -10.70
N PRO A 183 0.91 -1.93 -11.07
CA PRO A 183 1.34 -1.56 -12.43
C PRO A 183 2.72 -2.11 -12.79
N LYS A 184 3.63 -2.15 -11.83
CA LYS A 184 5.00 -2.64 -12.07
C LYS A 184 5.10 -4.15 -12.26
N GLU A 185 4.20 -4.89 -11.68
CA GLU A 185 4.15 -6.35 -11.84
C GLU A 185 3.59 -6.74 -13.21
N ILE A 186 2.52 -6.06 -13.63
CA ILE A 186 1.95 -6.24 -14.97
C ILE A 186 2.95 -5.78 -16.03
N ASP A 187 3.60 -4.64 -15.83
CA ASP A 187 4.61 -4.10 -16.75
C ASP A 187 5.80 -5.06 -16.86
N HIS A 188 6.28 -5.62 -15.76
CA HIS A 188 7.37 -6.59 -15.75
C HIS A 188 6.99 -7.91 -16.42
N ILE A 189 5.77 -8.41 -16.18
CA ILE A 189 5.25 -9.61 -16.86
C ILE A 189 5.08 -9.34 -18.35
N LEU A 190 4.58 -8.15 -18.71
CA LEU A 190 4.43 -7.74 -20.10
C LEU A 190 5.79 -7.60 -20.79
N GLU A 191 6.78 -7.04 -20.12
CA GLU A 191 8.15 -6.92 -20.62
C GLU A 191 8.76 -8.31 -20.88
N LYS A 192 8.70 -9.23 -19.92
CA LYS A 192 9.16 -10.61 -20.09
C LYS A 192 8.41 -11.34 -21.21
N ALA A 193 7.10 -11.15 -21.30
CA ALA A 193 6.29 -11.74 -22.35
C ALA A 193 6.61 -11.14 -23.72
N SER A 194 6.88 -9.83 -23.80
CA SER A 194 7.23 -9.16 -25.06
C SER A 194 8.56 -9.62 -25.63
N VAL A 195 9.56 -9.90 -24.80
CA VAL A 195 10.84 -10.48 -25.22
C VAL A 195 10.63 -11.86 -25.86
N LYS A 196 9.79 -12.73 -25.28
CA LYS A 196 9.45 -14.05 -25.83
C LYS A 196 8.58 -13.96 -27.08
N HIS A 197 7.77 -12.92 -27.22
CA HIS A 197 6.86 -12.69 -28.33
C HIS A 197 7.53 -11.99 -29.53
N GLY A 198 8.70 -11.39 -29.33
CA GLY A 198 9.38 -10.59 -30.35
C GLY A 198 8.84 -9.17 -30.51
N GLY A 199 8.15 -8.66 -29.49
CA GLY A 199 7.61 -7.30 -29.45
C GLY A 199 6.30 -7.19 -28.67
N THR A 200 5.91 -5.98 -28.31
CA THR A 200 4.66 -5.70 -27.61
C THR A 200 3.55 -5.36 -28.61
N CYS A 201 2.46 -6.10 -28.55
CA CYS A 201 1.24 -5.79 -29.32
C CYS A 201 0.02 -5.69 -28.39
N ILE A 202 -1.07 -5.13 -28.90
CA ILE A 202 -2.32 -4.97 -28.12
C ILE A 202 -2.84 -6.32 -27.63
N GLY A 203 -2.79 -7.37 -28.47
CA GLY A 203 -3.24 -8.72 -28.09
C GLY A 203 -2.40 -9.32 -26.96
N LEU A 204 -1.09 -9.13 -26.97
CA LEU A 204 -0.21 -9.55 -25.87
C LEU A 204 -0.52 -8.79 -24.57
N ALA A 205 -0.71 -7.49 -24.65
CA ALA A 205 -1.03 -6.66 -23.48
C ALA A 205 -2.39 -7.06 -22.86
N ILE A 206 -3.40 -7.34 -23.68
CA ILE A 206 -4.71 -7.84 -23.22
C ILE A 206 -4.55 -9.22 -22.59
N GLY A 207 -3.82 -10.15 -23.23
CA GLY A 207 -3.59 -11.50 -22.75
C GLY A 207 -2.88 -11.53 -21.39
N VAL A 208 -1.79 -10.79 -21.24
CA VAL A 208 -1.07 -10.66 -19.96
C VAL A 208 -1.97 -10.10 -18.89
N ARG A 209 -2.78 -9.08 -19.20
CA ARG A 209 -3.71 -8.47 -18.23
C ARG A 209 -4.83 -9.44 -17.84
N ALA A 210 -5.38 -10.20 -18.77
CA ALA A 210 -6.40 -11.21 -18.52
C ALA A 210 -5.85 -12.34 -17.64
N ALA A 211 -4.65 -12.86 -17.96
CA ALA A 211 -3.95 -13.87 -17.19
C ALA A 211 -3.69 -13.41 -15.76
N TYR A 212 -3.25 -12.17 -15.59
CA TYR A 212 -3.01 -11.58 -14.29
C TYR A 212 -4.30 -11.44 -13.46
N ILE A 213 -5.41 -11.02 -14.07
CA ILE A 213 -6.73 -10.94 -13.41
C ILE A 213 -7.19 -12.33 -12.98
N ALA A 214 -7.07 -13.33 -13.87
CA ALA A 214 -7.46 -14.70 -13.59
C ALA A 214 -6.64 -15.29 -12.42
N SER A 215 -5.32 -15.20 -12.45
CA SER A 215 -4.45 -15.68 -11.36
C SER A 215 -4.76 -15.02 -10.02
N SER A 216 -5.15 -13.74 -10.04
CA SER A 216 -5.52 -12.99 -8.85
C SER A 216 -6.89 -13.37 -8.29
N ALA A 217 -7.82 -13.85 -9.14
CA ALA A 217 -9.18 -14.22 -8.77
C ALA A 217 -9.27 -15.66 -8.23
N PHE A 218 -8.44 -16.57 -8.79
CA PHE A 218 -8.53 -18.00 -8.49
C PHE A 218 -7.46 -18.50 -7.52
N GLY A 219 -6.54 -17.63 -7.09
CA GLY A 219 -5.43 -18.02 -6.24
C GLY A 219 -4.39 -18.88 -7.00
N SER A 220 -3.12 -18.63 -6.80
CA SER A 220 -2.07 -19.51 -7.30
C SER A 220 -1.99 -20.77 -6.44
N ASN A 221 -2.37 -21.91 -6.98
CA ASN A 221 -1.99 -23.19 -6.38
C ASN A 221 -0.55 -23.51 -6.83
N PRO A 222 0.45 -23.51 -5.92
CA PRO A 222 1.84 -23.71 -6.28
C PRO A 222 2.15 -25.10 -6.86
N SER A 223 1.21 -26.02 -6.82
CA SER A 223 1.38 -27.41 -7.30
C SER A 223 0.80 -27.67 -8.69
N SER A 224 0.25 -26.67 -9.37
CA SER A 224 -0.29 -26.82 -10.71
C SER A 224 0.29 -25.75 -11.65
N PRO A 225 0.98 -26.09 -12.73
CA PRO A 225 1.40 -25.10 -13.71
C PRO A 225 0.15 -24.54 -14.39
N ASN A 226 -0.21 -23.30 -14.05
CA ASN A 226 -1.32 -22.60 -14.66
C ASN A 226 -0.96 -22.29 -16.13
N GLN A 227 -1.40 -23.14 -17.05
CA GLN A 227 -1.32 -22.88 -18.49
C GLN A 227 -2.49 -21.99 -18.90
N ILE A 228 -2.21 -20.76 -19.30
CA ILE A 228 -3.18 -19.88 -19.92
C ILE A 228 -2.90 -19.87 -21.43
N THR A 229 -3.82 -20.41 -22.20
CA THR A 229 -3.75 -20.36 -23.68
C THR A 229 -4.54 -19.15 -24.16
N CYS A 230 -3.86 -18.11 -24.60
CA CYS A 230 -4.48 -16.97 -25.29
C CYS A 230 -4.38 -17.20 -26.80
N GLY A 231 -5.51 -17.47 -27.46
CA GLY A 231 -5.61 -17.51 -28.91
C GLY A 231 -6.21 -16.19 -29.40
N THR A 232 -5.45 -15.35 -30.10
CA THR A 232 -5.99 -14.25 -30.91
C THR A 232 -5.64 -14.48 -32.34
N LYS A 233 -6.65 -14.52 -33.22
CA LYS A 233 -6.46 -14.65 -34.68
C LYS A 233 -5.79 -13.41 -35.30
N ASP A 234 -5.72 -12.30 -34.59
CA ASP A 234 -5.40 -10.97 -35.14
C ASP A 234 -3.98 -10.46 -34.84
N CYS A 235 -3.11 -11.28 -34.26
CA CYS A 235 -1.70 -10.91 -34.00
C CYS A 235 -0.72 -11.42 -35.06
N MET A 236 -1.05 -11.40 -36.34
CA MET A 236 -0.15 -11.88 -37.39
C MET A 236 -0.01 -10.93 -38.56
N PRO A 237 1.21 -10.52 -38.91
CA PRO A 237 1.52 -10.07 -40.25
C PRO A 237 2.02 -11.24 -41.08
N ARG A 238 1.20 -12.21 -41.44
CA ARG A 238 1.30 -13.09 -42.63
C ARG A 238 0.37 -14.30 -42.58
N PRO A 239 -0.24 -14.71 -43.74
CA PRO A 239 -1.21 -15.78 -43.79
C PRO A 239 -0.51 -17.10 -44.07
N SER A 240 -0.29 -17.97 -43.08
CA SER A 240 -0.05 -19.38 -43.46
C SER A 240 0.00 -20.41 -42.31
N ARG A 241 -0.43 -20.18 -41.10
CA ARG A 241 -0.69 -21.29 -40.14
C ARG A 241 -1.43 -20.80 -38.89
N PRO A 242 -2.37 -21.59 -38.34
CA PRO A 242 -2.93 -21.28 -37.01
C PRO A 242 -1.85 -21.50 -35.96
N PHE A 243 -1.49 -20.47 -35.26
CA PHE A 243 -0.43 -20.48 -34.22
C PHE A 243 -1.07 -20.45 -32.86
N THR A 244 -1.15 -21.57 -32.17
CA THR A 244 -1.34 -21.65 -30.73
C THR A 244 0.05 -21.65 -30.07
N ARG A 245 0.49 -20.55 -29.51
CA ARG A 245 1.67 -20.56 -28.64
C ARG A 245 1.24 -20.69 -27.17
N LYS A 246 1.68 -21.76 -26.53
CA LYS A 246 1.63 -21.91 -25.09
C LYS A 246 2.62 -20.93 -24.48
N VAL A 247 2.15 -20.05 -23.62
CA VAL A 247 3.00 -19.20 -22.78
C VAL A 247 3.00 -19.83 -21.39
N GLU A 248 4.08 -20.47 -21.02
CA GLU A 248 4.31 -20.90 -19.65
C GLU A 248 4.79 -19.69 -18.85
N LEU A 249 3.95 -19.21 -17.95
CA LEU A 249 4.33 -18.23 -16.94
C LEU A 249 4.80 -19.02 -15.72
N GLY A 250 6.12 -19.20 -15.58
CA GLY A 250 6.72 -19.67 -14.33
C GLY A 250 6.65 -18.54 -13.31
N PHE A 251 5.98 -18.78 -12.20
CA PHE A 251 5.99 -17.95 -11.01
C PHE A 251 7.04 -18.46 -10.03
#